data_ef15a5720accda0fbc582a24f8b08865
#
_entry.id   ef15a5720accda0fbc582a24f8b08865
#
_cell.length_a   1.000
_cell.length_b   1.000
_cell.length_c   1.000
_cell.angle_alpha   90.00
_cell.angle_beta   90.00
_cell.angle_gamma   90.00
#
_symmetry.space_group_name_H-M   'P 1'
#
loop_
_entity.id
_entity.type
_entity.pdbx_description
1 polymer ?
#
loop_
_entity_poly.entity_id
_entity_poly.type
_entity_poly.pdbx_seq_one_letter_code
_entity_poly.pdbx_strand_id
1 'polypeptide(L)'
;MRLTKARVQGYRSIIDTGYFDVENDKTIFVGPNEAGKTAILQALQKLNAPEGTAPFDSLRDYPRSKYDEDIKNGKIDPSEFTVVEGHFILEDDDKKDIPENYQNILYIFGRRLDNTCWHRLDNAPEQLSFSDIEKDLLKLCQHYKNTSQAKSEPEAKQTAIQNSYDSATTGLQRTSIITAEKAKKITEWAKNNVSYLADDNTTEEKRYDKLIELLEKPIERDEGLKTCNKRLPTFILFSNYFRIRPVLH
;
A
#
# COMPACT_ATOMS: atom_id res chain seq x y z
N MET A 1 5.04 -3.68 -15.18
CA MET A 1 3.94 -2.82 -14.65
C MET A 1 3.75 -1.64 -15.58
N ARG A 2 2.53 -1.33 -16.00
CA ARG A 2 2.22 -0.34 -17.03
C ARG A 2 1.20 0.69 -16.52
N LEU A 3 1.50 1.97 -16.73
CA LEU A 3 0.56 3.07 -16.49
C LEU A 3 -0.57 3.01 -17.53
N THR A 4 -1.82 3.04 -17.06
CA THR A 4 -3.01 3.00 -17.93
C THR A 4 -3.86 4.25 -17.81
N LYS A 5 -3.77 4.94 -16.70
CA LYS A 5 -4.54 6.17 -16.44
C LYS A 5 -3.75 7.09 -15.53
N ALA A 6 -3.88 8.38 -15.74
CA ALA A 6 -3.24 9.37 -14.87
C ALA A 6 -4.14 10.59 -14.65
N ARG A 7 -3.82 11.35 -13.61
CA ARG A 7 -4.41 12.66 -13.29
C ARG A 7 -3.33 13.59 -12.77
N VAL A 8 -3.40 14.85 -13.18
CA VAL A 8 -2.53 15.93 -12.68
C VAL A 8 -3.40 17.08 -12.22
N GLN A 9 -3.16 17.57 -11.01
CA GLN A 9 -3.92 18.70 -10.46
C GLN A 9 -3.00 19.64 -9.68
N GLY A 10 -3.37 20.94 -9.65
CA GLY A 10 -2.63 21.95 -8.91
C GLY A 10 -1.15 22.06 -9.28
N TYR A 11 -0.81 21.92 -10.56
CA TYR A 11 0.57 21.99 -11.01
C TYR A 11 0.78 23.03 -12.12
N ARG A 12 1.49 24.10 -11.81
CA ARG A 12 1.80 25.23 -12.71
C ARG A 12 0.53 25.87 -13.30
N SER A 13 0.30 25.71 -14.62
CA SER A 13 -0.91 26.19 -15.31
C SER A 13 -2.09 25.22 -15.19
N ILE A 14 -1.88 24.01 -14.67
CA ILE A 14 -2.91 22.97 -14.58
C ILE A 14 -3.67 23.13 -13.28
N ILE A 15 -4.96 23.34 -13.37
CA ILE A 15 -5.87 23.26 -12.21
C ILE A 15 -6.21 21.81 -11.93
N ASP A 16 -6.75 21.10 -12.93
CA ASP A 16 -7.09 19.68 -12.89
C ASP A 16 -7.28 19.16 -14.31
N THR A 17 -6.60 18.08 -14.67
CA THR A 17 -6.80 17.43 -15.98
C THR A 17 -8.02 16.51 -16.01
N GLY A 18 -8.60 16.16 -14.85
CA GLY A 18 -9.36 14.95 -14.73
C GLY A 18 -8.49 13.71 -15.01
N TYR A 19 -9.10 12.52 -14.94
CA TYR A 19 -8.40 11.31 -15.35
C TYR A 19 -8.35 11.21 -16.86
N PHE A 20 -7.16 10.92 -17.41
CA PHE A 20 -6.96 10.63 -18.82
C PHE A 20 -6.29 9.26 -18.99
N ASP A 21 -6.63 8.60 -20.10
CA ASP A 21 -6.09 7.29 -20.42
C ASP A 21 -4.67 7.42 -21.00
N VAL A 22 -3.82 6.46 -20.65
CA VAL A 22 -2.46 6.33 -21.18
C VAL A 22 -2.41 5.06 -22.04
N GLU A 23 -2.20 5.27 -23.33
CA GLU A 23 -2.14 4.21 -24.32
C GLU A 23 -0.92 3.31 -24.13
N ASN A 24 -0.99 2.09 -24.64
CA ASN A 24 0.07 1.11 -24.48
C ASN A 24 1.38 1.56 -25.11
N ASP A 25 1.31 2.02 -26.36
CA ASP A 25 2.50 2.35 -27.13
C ASP A 25 2.84 3.84 -27.07
N LYS A 26 1.84 4.70 -27.26
CA LYS A 26 2.06 6.12 -27.40
C LYS A 26 0.85 6.98 -27.06
N THR A 27 1.01 7.88 -26.11
CA THR A 27 0.02 8.93 -25.81
C THR A 27 0.53 10.28 -26.33
N ILE A 28 -0.33 10.99 -27.06
CA ILE A 28 0.03 12.29 -27.66
C ILE A 28 -0.87 13.39 -27.10
N PHE A 29 -0.24 14.38 -26.46
CA PHE A 29 -0.93 15.58 -26.02
C PHE A 29 -0.87 16.66 -27.12
N VAL A 30 -2.02 17.08 -27.63
CA VAL A 30 -2.16 18.14 -28.63
C VAL A 30 -2.86 19.36 -28.03
N GLY A 31 -2.51 20.53 -28.51
CA GLY A 31 -3.11 21.78 -28.05
C GLY A 31 -2.20 22.98 -28.31
N PRO A 32 -2.68 24.22 -28.10
CA PRO A 32 -1.89 25.44 -28.30
C PRO A 32 -0.66 25.48 -27.38
N ASN A 33 0.29 26.36 -27.69
CA ASN A 33 1.38 26.67 -26.78
C ASN A 33 0.79 27.21 -25.48
N GLU A 34 1.42 26.89 -24.35
CA GLU A 34 0.95 27.24 -22.99
C GLU A 34 -0.27 26.48 -22.47
N ALA A 35 -0.87 25.56 -23.25
CA ALA A 35 -1.98 24.72 -22.77
C ALA A 35 -1.60 23.71 -21.66
N GLY A 36 -0.39 23.76 -21.13
CA GLY A 36 0.06 22.90 -20.03
C GLY A 36 0.60 21.53 -20.41
N LYS A 37 0.77 21.22 -21.73
CA LYS A 37 1.30 19.89 -22.18
C LYS A 37 2.61 19.50 -21.49
N THR A 38 3.59 20.43 -21.49
CA THR A 38 4.88 20.22 -20.81
C THR A 38 4.71 20.08 -19.30
N ALA A 39 3.78 20.80 -18.69
CA ALA A 39 3.50 20.70 -17.27
C ALA A 39 2.95 19.31 -16.91
N ILE A 40 2.07 18.73 -17.74
CA ILE A 40 1.59 17.33 -17.52
C ILE A 40 2.78 16.37 -17.52
N LEU A 41 3.65 16.43 -18.53
CA LEU A 41 4.82 15.55 -18.64
C LEU A 41 5.80 15.72 -17.47
N GLN A 42 6.00 16.95 -17.01
CA GLN A 42 6.84 17.25 -15.85
C GLN A 42 6.23 16.74 -14.53
N ALA A 43 4.91 16.84 -14.37
CA ALA A 43 4.22 16.27 -13.21
C ALA A 43 4.29 14.73 -13.22
N LEU A 44 4.07 14.09 -14.38
CA LEU A 44 4.22 12.64 -14.55
C LEU A 44 5.65 12.19 -14.24
N GLN A 45 6.67 12.93 -14.67
CA GLN A 45 8.05 12.62 -14.29
C GLN A 45 8.21 12.58 -12.77
N LYS A 46 7.62 13.53 -12.06
CA LYS A 46 7.71 13.62 -10.60
C LYS A 46 6.92 12.53 -9.86
N LEU A 47 6.06 11.77 -10.53
CA LEU A 47 5.32 10.66 -9.93
C LEU A 47 6.29 9.61 -9.34
N ASN A 48 7.24 9.14 -10.15
CA ASN A 48 8.37 8.31 -9.72
C ASN A 48 9.63 8.71 -10.51
N ALA A 49 10.28 9.77 -10.05
CA ALA A 49 11.37 10.41 -10.74
C ALA A 49 12.71 9.71 -10.51
N PRO A 50 13.67 9.76 -11.48
CA PRO A 50 15.03 9.36 -11.25
C PRO A 50 15.71 10.27 -10.21
N GLU A 51 16.79 9.77 -9.58
CA GLU A 51 17.61 10.57 -8.68
C GLU A 51 18.06 11.89 -9.32
N GLY A 52 18.14 12.94 -8.51
CA GLY A 52 18.52 14.28 -8.96
C GLY A 52 17.38 15.10 -9.56
N THR A 53 16.18 14.55 -9.75
CA THR A 53 15.01 15.33 -10.15
C THR A 53 14.52 16.19 -8.99
N ALA A 54 14.37 17.49 -9.23
CA ALA A 54 13.86 18.41 -8.20
C ALA A 54 12.45 18.00 -7.73
N PRO A 55 12.22 17.96 -6.41
CA PRO A 55 10.91 17.64 -5.85
C PRO A 55 9.87 18.73 -6.18
N PHE A 56 8.61 18.51 -5.81
CA PHE A 56 7.61 19.57 -5.86
C PHE A 56 7.98 20.69 -4.88
N ASP A 57 7.82 21.92 -5.34
CA ASP A 57 7.95 23.14 -4.54
C ASP A 57 6.59 23.84 -4.57
N SER A 58 5.91 23.92 -3.43
CA SER A 58 4.57 24.48 -3.32
C SER A 58 4.48 25.92 -3.83
N LEU A 59 5.53 26.74 -3.63
CA LEU A 59 5.57 28.13 -4.06
C LEU A 59 5.75 28.28 -5.59
N ARG A 60 6.54 27.38 -6.20
CA ARG A 60 6.90 27.45 -7.63
C ARG A 60 5.96 26.64 -8.51
N ASP A 61 5.55 25.48 -8.00
CA ASP A 61 4.83 24.49 -8.79
C ASP A 61 3.32 24.55 -8.64
N TYR A 62 2.80 25.09 -7.52
CA TYR A 62 1.36 25.33 -7.38
C TYR A 62 0.89 26.52 -8.24
N PRO A 63 -0.36 26.53 -8.79
CA PRO A 63 -0.87 27.66 -9.58
C PRO A 63 -0.82 28.96 -8.82
N ARG A 64 -0.02 29.93 -9.31
CA ARG A 64 0.24 31.20 -8.61
C ARG A 64 -1.04 32.00 -8.33
N SER A 65 -2.01 31.95 -9.23
CA SER A 65 -3.28 32.68 -9.06
C SER A 65 -4.12 32.17 -7.90
N LYS A 66 -3.84 30.95 -7.42
CA LYS A 66 -4.57 30.31 -6.32
C LYS A 66 -3.74 30.10 -5.06
N TYR A 67 -2.42 30.33 -5.13
CA TYR A 67 -1.50 30.03 -4.04
C TYR A 67 -1.90 30.71 -2.73
N ASP A 68 -2.19 32.01 -2.76
CA ASP A 68 -2.56 32.75 -1.55
C ASP A 68 -3.90 32.28 -0.98
N GLU A 69 -4.89 32.01 -1.84
CA GLU A 69 -6.21 31.54 -1.41
C GLU A 69 -6.15 30.09 -0.86
N ASP A 70 -5.47 29.19 -1.55
CA ASP A 70 -5.54 27.75 -1.29
C ASP A 70 -4.48 27.31 -0.27
N ILE A 71 -3.23 27.71 -0.44
CA ILE A 71 -2.10 27.22 0.37
C ILE A 71 -1.80 28.14 1.56
N LYS A 72 -1.61 29.45 1.29
CA LYS A 72 -1.21 30.40 2.33
C LYS A 72 -2.30 30.61 3.38
N ASN A 73 -3.56 30.59 2.96
CA ASN A 73 -4.72 30.70 3.88
C ASN A 73 -5.12 29.34 4.47
N GLY A 74 -4.41 28.23 4.14
CA GLY A 74 -4.61 26.92 4.74
C GLY A 74 -5.89 26.21 4.28
N LYS A 75 -6.48 26.58 3.14
CA LYS A 75 -7.64 25.89 2.55
C LYS A 75 -7.24 24.50 2.02
N ILE A 76 -6.02 24.37 1.53
CA ILE A 76 -5.44 23.11 1.05
C ILE A 76 -4.22 22.78 1.89
N ASP A 77 -4.20 21.57 2.45
CA ASP A 77 -3.03 21.01 3.11
C ASP A 77 -2.11 20.33 2.08
N PRO A 78 -0.87 20.80 1.88
CA PRO A 78 0.09 20.18 0.99
C PRO A 78 0.34 18.69 1.29
N SER A 79 0.19 18.26 2.53
CA SER A 79 0.40 16.87 2.96
C SER A 79 -0.75 15.93 2.58
N GLU A 80 -1.90 16.50 2.19
CA GLU A 80 -3.05 15.70 1.71
C GLU A 80 -3.36 15.94 0.23
N PHE A 81 -2.85 17.03 -0.36
CA PHE A 81 -3.14 17.38 -1.73
C PHE A 81 -2.29 16.58 -2.73
N THR A 82 -2.92 15.66 -3.46
CA THR A 82 -2.27 14.86 -4.49
C THR A 82 -2.10 15.69 -5.77
N VAL A 83 -0.86 15.88 -6.20
CA VAL A 83 -0.51 16.61 -7.43
C VAL A 83 -0.59 15.73 -8.65
N VAL A 84 -0.10 14.52 -8.53
CA VAL A 84 -0.07 13.54 -9.63
C VAL A 84 -0.43 12.16 -9.11
N GLU A 85 -1.28 11.47 -9.86
CA GLU A 85 -1.75 10.11 -9.59
C GLU A 85 -1.66 9.29 -10.85
N GLY A 86 -1.22 8.04 -10.71
CA GLY A 86 -1.14 7.06 -11.78
C GLY A 86 -1.79 5.75 -11.39
N HIS A 87 -2.50 5.14 -12.33
CA HIS A 87 -3.12 3.83 -12.21
C HIS A 87 -2.34 2.82 -13.04
N PHE A 88 -1.90 1.75 -12.41
CA PHE A 88 -1.00 0.76 -13.01
C PHE A 88 -1.63 -0.61 -13.00
N ILE A 89 -1.51 -1.31 -14.12
CA ILE A 89 -1.80 -2.74 -14.22
C ILE A 89 -0.51 -3.54 -14.18
N LEU A 90 -0.61 -4.76 -13.68
CA LEU A 90 0.47 -5.72 -13.66
C LEU A 90 0.57 -6.42 -15.00
N GLU A 91 1.78 -6.53 -15.53
CA GLU A 91 2.11 -7.32 -16.71
C GLU A 91 2.56 -8.72 -16.30
N ASP A 92 2.67 -9.65 -17.25
CA ASP A 92 2.93 -11.06 -16.95
C ASP A 92 4.23 -11.30 -16.16
N ASP A 93 5.26 -10.48 -16.40
CA ASP A 93 6.50 -10.56 -15.62
C ASP A 93 6.37 -10.05 -14.19
N ASP A 94 5.45 -9.11 -13.95
CA ASP A 94 5.17 -8.63 -12.59
C ASP A 94 4.42 -9.67 -11.77
N LYS A 95 3.48 -10.37 -12.40
CA LYS A 95 2.62 -11.37 -11.75
C LYS A 95 3.39 -12.55 -11.17
N LYS A 96 4.56 -12.87 -11.72
CA LYS A 96 5.40 -13.99 -11.26
C LYS A 96 5.85 -13.86 -9.80
N ASP A 97 6.03 -12.63 -9.33
CA ASP A 97 6.56 -12.32 -7.99
C ASP A 97 5.46 -11.80 -7.03
N ILE A 98 4.19 -11.87 -7.45
CA ILE A 98 3.06 -11.37 -6.68
C ILE A 98 2.14 -12.55 -6.33
N PRO A 99 1.65 -12.65 -5.09
CA PRO A 99 0.70 -13.68 -4.68
C PRO A 99 -0.50 -13.75 -5.64
N GLU A 100 -0.99 -14.95 -5.94
CA GLU A 100 -2.02 -15.20 -6.95
C GLU A 100 -3.27 -14.33 -6.77
N ASN A 101 -3.71 -14.16 -5.52
CA ASN A 101 -4.86 -13.32 -5.16
C ASN A 101 -4.69 -11.83 -5.48
N TYR A 102 -3.46 -11.39 -5.77
CA TYR A 102 -3.10 -9.99 -6.05
C TYR A 102 -2.63 -9.76 -7.50
N GLN A 103 -2.67 -10.75 -8.37
CA GLN A 103 -2.19 -10.63 -9.75
C GLN A 103 -3.10 -9.80 -10.67
N ASN A 104 -4.36 -9.59 -10.28
CA ASN A 104 -5.34 -8.83 -11.07
C ASN A 104 -5.76 -7.51 -10.41
N ILE A 105 -4.93 -6.98 -9.53
CA ILE A 105 -5.17 -5.70 -8.87
C ILE A 105 -4.90 -4.53 -9.82
N LEU A 106 -5.53 -3.40 -9.51
CA LEU A 106 -5.14 -2.09 -10.01
C LEU A 106 -4.31 -1.41 -8.91
N TYR A 107 -3.02 -1.18 -9.18
CA TYR A 107 -2.14 -0.45 -8.28
C TYR A 107 -2.24 1.04 -8.56
N ILE A 108 -2.66 1.80 -7.58
CA ILE A 108 -2.77 3.26 -7.67
C ILE A 108 -1.68 3.87 -6.82
N PHE A 109 -0.92 4.76 -7.41
CA PHE A 109 0.18 5.46 -6.75
C PHE A 109 0.06 6.96 -6.99
N GLY A 110 0.21 7.75 -5.94
CA GLY A 110 0.14 9.19 -6.01
C GLY A 110 1.25 9.87 -5.24
N ARG A 111 1.59 11.10 -5.68
CA ARG A 111 2.52 11.97 -4.99
C ARG A 111 1.84 13.27 -4.64
N ARG A 112 2.00 13.68 -3.38
CA ARG A 112 1.43 14.91 -2.84
C ARG A 112 2.34 16.11 -3.03
N LEU A 113 1.81 17.29 -2.77
CA LEU A 113 2.53 18.55 -2.94
C LEU A 113 3.70 18.70 -1.96
N ASP A 114 3.63 18.08 -0.79
CA ASP A 114 4.73 17.97 0.18
C ASP A 114 5.75 16.88 -0.18
N ASN A 115 5.59 16.23 -1.34
CA ASN A 115 6.39 15.11 -1.85
C ASN A 115 6.17 13.77 -1.15
N THR A 116 5.29 13.65 -0.19
CA THR A 116 4.90 12.34 0.34
C THR A 116 4.18 11.53 -0.73
N CYS A 117 4.37 10.21 -0.67
CA CYS A 117 3.72 9.28 -1.58
C CYS A 117 2.63 8.50 -0.85
N TRP A 118 1.64 8.09 -1.59
CA TRP A 118 0.61 7.16 -1.12
C TRP A 118 0.30 6.13 -2.19
N HIS A 119 -0.23 5.00 -1.77
CA HIS A 119 -0.65 3.94 -2.68
C HIS A 119 -1.96 3.30 -2.22
N ARG A 120 -2.68 2.73 -3.17
CA ARG A 120 -3.91 1.97 -2.96
C ARG A 120 -3.96 0.78 -3.92
N LEU A 121 -4.55 -0.31 -3.46
CA LEU A 121 -4.87 -1.46 -4.30
C LEU A 121 -6.38 -1.49 -4.51
N ASP A 122 -6.82 -1.32 -5.75
CA ASP A 122 -8.21 -1.58 -6.15
C ASP A 122 -8.31 -2.99 -6.72
N ASN A 123 -9.48 -3.61 -6.65
CA ASN A 123 -9.73 -5.01 -7.00
C ASN A 123 -8.91 -6.03 -6.18
N ALA A 124 -8.40 -5.62 -5.02
CA ALA A 124 -7.73 -6.53 -4.09
C ALA A 124 -8.75 -7.21 -3.17
N PRO A 125 -8.42 -8.39 -2.61
CA PRO A 125 -9.24 -9.04 -1.59
C PRO A 125 -9.53 -8.09 -0.41
N GLU A 126 -10.69 -8.29 0.22
CA GLU A 126 -11.07 -7.51 1.40
C GLU A 126 -10.04 -7.66 2.52
N GLN A 127 -9.84 -6.56 3.24
CA GLN A 127 -8.90 -6.55 4.35
C GLN A 127 -9.50 -7.24 5.56
N LEU A 128 -8.70 -8.09 6.20
CA LEU A 128 -9.09 -8.79 7.42
C LEU A 128 -9.22 -7.78 8.57
N SER A 129 -10.37 -7.76 9.22
CA SER A 129 -10.61 -7.02 10.46
C SER A 129 -10.40 -7.90 11.69
N PHE A 130 -10.12 -7.28 12.83
CA PHE A 130 -9.99 -8.05 14.09
C PHE A 130 -11.30 -8.73 14.48
N SER A 131 -12.45 -8.14 14.16
CA SER A 131 -13.77 -8.76 14.42
C SER A 131 -13.95 -10.10 13.70
N ASP A 132 -13.28 -10.32 12.57
CA ASP A 132 -13.39 -11.55 11.78
C ASP A 132 -12.73 -12.75 12.46
N ILE A 133 -11.72 -12.48 13.31
CA ILE A 133 -10.91 -13.51 13.95
C ILE A 133 -11.03 -13.52 15.49
N GLU A 134 -11.53 -12.45 16.11
CA GLU A 134 -11.59 -12.26 17.57
C GLU A 134 -12.18 -13.48 18.29
N LYS A 135 -13.35 -13.94 17.81
CA LYS A 135 -14.07 -15.05 18.43
C LYS A 135 -13.30 -16.37 18.34
N ASP A 136 -12.66 -16.64 17.21
CA ASP A 136 -11.90 -17.87 17.01
C ASP A 136 -10.59 -17.82 17.78
N LEU A 137 -9.93 -16.66 17.86
CA LEU A 137 -8.76 -16.43 18.71
C LEU A 137 -9.04 -16.65 20.21
N LEU A 138 -10.13 -16.06 20.70
CA LEU A 138 -10.53 -16.23 22.11
C LEU A 138 -10.80 -17.69 22.47
N LYS A 139 -11.48 -18.43 21.58
CA LYS A 139 -11.76 -19.86 21.78
C LYS A 139 -10.48 -20.70 21.77
N LEU A 140 -9.56 -20.43 20.84
CA LEU A 140 -8.25 -21.09 20.82
C LEU A 140 -7.44 -20.81 22.09
N CYS A 141 -7.39 -19.56 22.53
CA CYS A 141 -6.70 -19.21 23.77
C CYS A 141 -7.27 -19.95 24.98
N GLN A 142 -8.59 -20.02 25.10
CA GLN A 142 -9.26 -20.77 26.18
C GLN A 142 -8.98 -22.28 26.07
N HIS A 143 -9.00 -22.83 24.86
CA HIS A 143 -8.68 -24.24 24.62
C HIS A 143 -7.24 -24.56 25.05
N TYR A 144 -6.26 -23.77 24.65
CA TYR A 144 -4.86 -23.95 25.04
C TYR A 144 -4.68 -23.91 26.57
N LYS A 145 -5.35 -22.98 27.26
CA LYS A 145 -5.32 -22.90 28.74
C LYS A 145 -5.93 -24.14 29.37
N ASN A 146 -7.09 -24.59 28.89
CA ASN A 146 -7.75 -25.78 29.42
C ASN A 146 -6.91 -27.05 29.20
N THR A 147 -6.30 -27.21 28.07
CA THR A 147 -5.43 -28.36 27.75
C THR A 147 -4.16 -28.34 28.61
N SER A 148 -3.54 -27.17 28.82
CA SER A 148 -2.41 -27.01 29.73
C SER A 148 -2.77 -27.41 31.16
N GLN A 149 -3.95 -27.01 31.63
CA GLN A 149 -4.49 -27.40 32.94
C GLN A 149 -4.72 -28.92 33.02
N ALA A 150 -5.34 -29.54 32.03
CA ALA A 150 -5.57 -30.96 31.95
C ALA A 150 -4.26 -31.78 31.96
N LYS A 151 -3.18 -31.25 31.39
CA LYS A 151 -1.83 -31.83 31.44
C LYS A 151 -1.11 -31.58 32.76
N SER A 152 -1.78 -31.03 33.77
CA SER A 152 -1.23 -30.70 35.13
C SER A 152 0.04 -29.83 35.03
N GLU A 153 0.11 -28.98 34.05
CA GLU A 153 1.24 -28.04 33.88
C GLU A 153 1.16 -26.90 34.93
N PRO A 154 2.30 -26.31 35.31
CA PRO A 154 2.33 -25.20 36.26
C PRO A 154 1.43 -24.04 35.81
N GLU A 155 0.74 -23.40 36.77
CA GLU A 155 -0.10 -22.22 36.53
C GLU A 155 0.64 -21.08 35.77
N ALA A 156 1.96 -21.02 35.96
CA ALA A 156 2.84 -20.10 35.22
C ALA A 156 2.74 -20.28 33.69
N LYS A 157 2.48 -21.49 33.17
CA LYS A 157 2.31 -21.73 31.74
C LYS A 157 0.99 -21.21 31.21
N GLN A 158 -0.11 -21.38 31.97
CA GLN A 158 -1.40 -20.82 31.64
C GLN A 158 -1.33 -19.27 31.56
N THR A 159 -0.64 -18.68 32.55
CA THR A 159 -0.36 -17.23 32.57
C THR A 159 0.48 -16.80 31.37
N ALA A 160 1.48 -17.59 30.98
CA ALA A 160 2.31 -17.30 29.81
C ALA A 160 1.51 -17.34 28.49
N ILE A 161 0.59 -18.32 28.33
CA ILE A 161 -0.33 -18.38 27.17
C ILE A 161 -1.18 -17.10 27.11
N GLN A 162 -1.75 -16.67 28.24
CA GLN A 162 -2.56 -15.45 28.28
C GLN A 162 -1.74 -14.20 27.98
N ASN A 163 -0.59 -14.03 28.62
CA ASN A 163 0.28 -12.87 28.41
C ASN A 163 0.77 -12.75 26.96
N SER A 164 1.11 -13.89 26.33
CA SER A 164 1.51 -13.92 24.93
C SER A 164 0.35 -13.61 23.98
N TYR A 165 -0.88 -14.05 24.30
CA TYR A 165 -2.11 -13.67 23.61
C TYR A 165 -2.34 -12.15 23.70
N ASP A 166 -2.31 -11.60 24.90
CA ASP A 166 -2.53 -10.18 25.15
C ASP A 166 -1.48 -9.32 24.42
N SER A 167 -0.23 -9.77 24.40
CA SER A 167 0.84 -9.11 23.64
C SER A 167 0.60 -9.12 22.13
N ALA A 168 0.16 -10.26 21.57
CA ALA A 168 -0.12 -10.40 20.15
C ALA A 168 -1.30 -9.54 19.70
N THR A 169 -2.32 -9.37 20.59
CA THR A 169 -3.55 -8.62 20.30
C THR A 169 -3.54 -7.18 20.80
N THR A 170 -2.48 -6.75 21.50
CA THR A 170 -2.37 -5.39 22.07
C THR A 170 -2.68 -4.31 21.03
N GLY A 171 -3.55 -3.36 21.40
CA GLY A 171 -3.94 -2.22 20.58
C GLY A 171 -4.94 -2.53 19.46
N LEU A 172 -5.43 -3.77 19.34
CA LEU A 172 -6.49 -4.12 18.40
C LEU A 172 -7.86 -3.83 18.99
N GLN A 173 -8.68 -3.13 18.24
CA GLN A 173 -10.10 -2.94 18.47
C GLN A 173 -10.88 -3.74 17.42
N ARG A 174 -12.16 -4.02 17.66
CA ARG A 174 -12.98 -4.83 16.74
C ARG A 174 -12.95 -4.35 15.30
N THR A 175 -12.91 -3.04 15.08
CA THR A 175 -12.86 -2.40 13.76
C THR A 175 -11.44 -2.25 13.20
N SER A 176 -10.41 -2.65 13.96
CA SER A 176 -9.02 -2.55 13.49
C SER A 176 -8.75 -3.49 12.33
N ILE A 177 -8.19 -2.98 11.27
CA ILE A 177 -7.65 -3.80 10.17
C ILE A 177 -6.37 -4.48 10.64
N ILE A 178 -6.26 -5.76 10.39
CA ILE A 178 -5.08 -6.56 10.74
C ILE A 178 -3.96 -6.25 9.73
N THR A 179 -2.87 -5.67 10.23
CA THR A 179 -1.66 -5.45 9.43
C THR A 179 -0.83 -6.73 9.33
N ALA A 180 0.06 -6.81 8.34
CA ALA A 180 0.98 -7.94 8.18
C ALA A 180 1.83 -8.20 9.45
N GLU A 181 2.28 -7.14 10.13
CA GLU A 181 3.02 -7.25 11.39
C GLU A 181 2.19 -7.90 12.50
N LYS A 182 0.93 -7.45 12.65
CA LYS A 182 0.00 -8.03 13.63
C LYS A 182 -0.36 -9.47 13.28
N ALA A 183 -0.61 -9.75 12.00
CA ALA A 183 -0.88 -11.11 11.52
C ALA A 183 0.28 -12.06 11.87
N LYS A 184 1.53 -11.65 11.63
CA LYS A 184 2.72 -12.45 11.99
C LYS A 184 2.80 -12.72 13.50
N LYS A 185 2.55 -11.71 14.35
CA LYS A 185 2.57 -11.89 15.81
C LYS A 185 1.48 -12.87 16.29
N ILE A 186 0.28 -12.75 15.73
CA ILE A 186 -0.83 -13.67 16.06
C ILE A 186 -0.53 -15.09 15.57
N THR A 187 0.00 -15.23 14.35
CA THR A 187 0.42 -16.51 13.77
C THR A 187 1.51 -17.17 14.62
N GLU A 188 2.51 -16.40 15.06
CA GLU A 188 3.59 -16.89 15.93
C GLU A 188 3.03 -17.35 17.28
N TRP A 189 2.12 -16.58 17.90
CA TRP A 189 1.42 -16.99 19.10
C TRP A 189 0.69 -18.32 18.93
N ALA A 190 -0.08 -18.46 17.83
CA ALA A 190 -0.85 -19.67 17.56
C ALA A 190 0.07 -20.88 17.33
N LYS A 191 1.16 -20.73 16.57
CA LYS A 191 2.15 -21.79 16.29
C LYS A 191 2.92 -22.22 17.56
N ASN A 192 3.31 -21.28 18.41
CA ASN A 192 4.03 -21.57 19.65
C ASN A 192 3.19 -22.36 20.64
N ASN A 193 1.86 -22.32 20.52
CA ASN A 193 0.92 -23.03 21.39
C ASN A 193 0.26 -24.24 20.71
N VAL A 194 0.68 -24.63 19.50
CA VAL A 194 0.10 -25.74 18.71
C VAL A 194 0.11 -27.08 19.46
N SER A 195 1.11 -27.31 20.35
CA SER A 195 1.20 -28.52 21.19
C SER A 195 0.04 -28.70 22.18
N TYR A 196 -0.79 -27.66 22.35
CA TYR A 196 -2.01 -27.73 23.16
C TYR A 196 -3.27 -28.03 22.32
N LEU A 197 -3.15 -28.16 21.00
CA LEU A 197 -4.20 -28.80 20.19
C LEU A 197 -4.19 -30.29 20.54
N ALA A 198 -5.30 -30.81 21.04
CA ALA A 198 -5.41 -32.24 21.32
C ALA A 198 -5.63 -32.99 20.01
N ASP A 199 -4.91 -34.10 19.82
CA ASP A 199 -4.92 -34.92 18.60
C ASP A 199 -6.31 -35.44 18.18
N ASP A 200 -7.28 -35.43 19.11
CA ASP A 200 -8.65 -35.89 18.88
C ASP A 200 -9.68 -34.77 18.69
N ASN A 201 -9.29 -33.49 18.69
CA ASN A 201 -10.20 -32.36 18.62
C ASN A 201 -10.25 -31.69 17.24
N THR A 202 -10.88 -32.38 16.29
CA THR A 202 -11.05 -31.91 14.89
C THR A 202 -11.70 -30.54 14.76
N THR A 203 -12.43 -30.04 15.79
CA THR A 203 -13.07 -28.72 15.78
C THR A 203 -12.04 -27.60 16.01
N GLU A 204 -11.15 -27.78 16.98
CA GLU A 204 -10.12 -26.78 17.29
C GLU A 204 -9.01 -26.78 16.25
N GLU A 205 -8.66 -27.94 15.68
CA GLU A 205 -7.76 -28.04 14.53
C GLU A 205 -8.28 -27.24 13.33
N LYS A 206 -9.53 -27.46 12.92
CA LYS A 206 -10.18 -26.70 11.84
C LYS A 206 -10.23 -25.20 12.13
N ARG A 207 -10.42 -24.83 13.41
CA ARG A 207 -10.40 -23.41 13.82
C ARG A 207 -9.00 -22.83 13.68
N TYR A 208 -7.99 -23.56 14.10
CA TYR A 208 -6.58 -23.18 13.95
C TYR A 208 -6.21 -23.01 12.48
N ASP A 209 -6.50 -24.01 11.64
CA ASP A 209 -6.18 -23.98 10.21
C ASP A 209 -6.85 -22.78 9.50
N LYS A 210 -8.15 -22.58 9.76
CA LYS A 210 -8.90 -21.44 9.25
C LYS A 210 -8.29 -20.11 9.71
N LEU A 211 -7.88 -20.02 10.98
CA LEU A 211 -7.26 -18.81 11.50
C LEU A 211 -5.93 -18.51 10.82
N ILE A 212 -5.08 -19.54 10.62
CA ILE A 212 -3.80 -19.38 9.91
C ILE A 212 -4.04 -18.92 8.46
N GLU A 213 -4.97 -19.54 7.74
CA GLU A 213 -5.36 -19.14 6.38
C GLU A 213 -5.81 -17.67 6.31
N LEU A 214 -6.64 -17.23 7.26
CA LEU A 214 -7.08 -15.83 7.31
C LEU A 214 -5.93 -14.86 7.59
N LEU A 215 -4.97 -15.25 8.45
CA LEU A 215 -3.82 -14.42 8.81
C LEU A 215 -2.76 -14.35 7.70
N GLU A 216 -2.78 -15.24 6.72
CA GLU A 216 -1.93 -15.16 5.53
C GLU A 216 -2.32 -13.98 4.63
N LYS A 217 -3.62 -13.63 4.54
CA LYS A 217 -4.12 -12.55 3.68
C LYS A 217 -3.46 -11.18 3.90
N PRO A 218 -3.34 -10.65 5.14
CA PRO A 218 -2.61 -9.40 5.38
C PRO A 218 -1.13 -9.48 5.01
N ILE A 219 -0.51 -10.64 5.15
CA ILE A 219 0.91 -10.87 4.81
C ILE A 219 1.08 -10.83 3.30
N GLU A 220 0.26 -11.59 2.54
CA GLU A 220 0.24 -11.57 1.08
C GLU A 220 -0.01 -10.17 0.52
N ARG A 221 -0.95 -9.41 1.14
CA ARG A 221 -1.22 -8.03 0.76
C ARG A 221 0.01 -7.13 0.89
N ASP A 222 0.72 -7.23 1.98
CA ASP A 222 1.94 -6.45 2.25
C ASP A 222 3.06 -6.82 1.27
N GLU A 223 3.23 -8.10 0.97
CA GLU A 223 4.18 -8.59 -0.03
C GLU A 223 3.83 -8.10 -1.43
N GLY A 224 2.55 -8.17 -1.82
CA GLY A 224 2.06 -7.63 -3.08
C GLY A 224 2.32 -6.13 -3.19
N LEU A 225 2.02 -5.35 -2.14
CA LEU A 225 2.30 -3.91 -2.09
C LEU A 225 3.79 -3.59 -2.23
N LYS A 226 4.65 -4.31 -1.51
CA LYS A 226 6.11 -4.13 -1.59
C LYS A 226 6.64 -4.42 -2.98
N THR A 227 6.15 -5.48 -3.61
CA THR A 227 6.52 -5.85 -4.97
C THR A 227 6.05 -4.80 -5.98
N CYS A 228 4.80 -4.34 -5.89
CA CYS A 228 4.29 -3.25 -6.73
C CYS A 228 5.13 -1.97 -6.59
N ASN A 229 5.45 -1.58 -5.37
CA ASN A 229 6.25 -0.37 -5.12
C ASN A 229 7.67 -0.50 -5.69
N LYS A 230 8.29 -1.66 -5.58
CA LYS A 230 9.62 -1.94 -6.14
C LYS A 230 9.62 -1.93 -7.68
N ARG A 231 8.51 -2.35 -8.30
CA ARG A 231 8.36 -2.45 -9.77
C ARG A 231 7.72 -1.22 -10.40
N LEU A 232 7.47 -0.16 -9.62
CA LEU A 232 6.91 1.08 -10.13
C LEU A 232 7.84 1.68 -11.20
N PRO A 233 7.35 1.96 -12.43
CA PRO A 233 8.19 2.49 -13.49
C PRO A 233 8.80 3.85 -13.13
N THR A 234 10.06 4.07 -13.47
CA THR A 234 10.71 5.37 -13.37
C THR A 234 10.35 6.21 -14.59
N PHE A 235 9.89 7.43 -14.37
CA PHE A 235 9.48 8.36 -15.42
C PHE A 235 10.62 9.28 -15.81
N ILE A 236 11.05 9.20 -17.09
CA ILE A 236 12.15 10.01 -17.62
C ILE A 236 11.59 11.02 -18.63
N LEU A 237 11.85 12.31 -18.39
CA LEU A 237 11.48 13.37 -19.31
C LEU A 237 12.65 13.70 -20.25
N PHE A 238 12.46 13.49 -21.54
CA PHE A 238 13.37 13.95 -22.56
C PHE A 238 12.90 15.29 -23.13
N SER A 239 13.71 16.32 -23.02
CA SER A 239 13.44 17.60 -23.65
C SER A 239 14.58 17.98 -24.61
N ASN A 240 14.25 18.74 -25.68
CA ASN A 240 15.22 19.21 -26.61
C ASN A 240 16.28 20.16 -26.02
N TYR A 241 16.03 20.69 -24.81
CA TYR A 241 16.95 21.53 -24.06
C TYR A 241 18.13 20.77 -23.46
N PHE A 242 17.99 19.46 -23.27
CA PHE A 242 19.06 18.58 -22.79
C PHE A 242 19.75 17.82 -23.89
N ARG A 243 19.93 18.45 -25.08
CA ARG A 243 20.87 17.91 -26.07
C ARG A 243 22.26 17.92 -25.43
N ILE A 244 22.78 16.73 -25.18
CA ILE A 244 24.19 16.53 -24.86
C ILE A 244 24.97 17.20 -26.00
N ARG A 245 25.62 18.31 -25.74
CA ARG A 245 26.59 18.84 -26.68
C ARG A 245 27.75 17.84 -26.67
N PRO A 246 28.08 17.19 -27.81
CA PRO A 246 29.30 16.38 -27.85
C PRO A 246 30.44 17.30 -27.50
N VAL A 247 31.19 17.00 -26.46
CA VAL A 247 32.48 17.64 -26.21
C VAL A 247 33.41 17.09 -27.28
N LEU A 248 33.63 17.86 -28.33
CA LEU A 248 34.68 17.59 -29.32
C LEU A 248 35.99 17.89 -28.60
N HIS A 249 36.77 16.84 -28.31
CA HIS A 249 38.16 16.91 -27.92
C HIS A 249 39.03 17.11 -29.14
#